data_87fc3a923a7b34ab5f9bf21ab6546707
#
_entry.id   87fc3a923a7b34ab5f9bf21ab6546707
#
_cell.length_a   1.000
_cell.length_b   1.000
_cell.length_c   1.000
_cell.angle_alpha   90.00
_cell.angle_beta   90.00
_cell.angle_gamma   90.00
#
_symmetry.space_group_name_H-M   'P 1'
#
loop_
_entity.id
_entity.type
_entity.pdbx_description
1 polymer ?
#
loop_
_entity_poly.entity_id
_entity_poly.type
_entity_poly.pdbx_seq_one_letter_code
_entity_poly.pdbx_strand_id
1 'polypeptide(L)'
;MLEMPKNLPQPQLKPNTEVVLQKRYLRKDLAGRQVENPRDLFWRVAASIAAEEAKYGQSSYKEDALARDFYDLMTSWKFLPNSPTLMNAGTDLGQLSACFVLPVGDSIEEIFDAVKYAAMIHKSGGGTGFSFSRLRPKDSRVGSTGGVASGPVSFLR
;
A
#
# COMPACT_ATOMS: atom_id res chain seq x y z
N MET A 1 -17.09 8.83 5.67
CA MET A 1 -16.06 8.50 6.70
C MET A 1 -16.65 8.82 8.06
N LEU A 2 -16.43 7.98 9.07
CA LEU A 2 -16.91 8.19 10.43
C LEU A 2 -16.36 9.51 11.00
N GLU A 3 -17.22 10.27 11.69
CA GLU A 3 -16.81 11.50 12.35
C GLU A 3 -15.88 11.18 13.54
N MET A 4 -14.81 11.98 13.69
CA MET A 4 -13.86 11.78 14.78
C MET A 4 -14.46 12.19 16.12
N PRO A 5 -14.48 11.29 17.11
CA PRO A 5 -14.97 11.61 18.44
C PRO A 5 -14.13 12.70 19.13
N LYS A 6 -14.79 13.66 19.76
CA LYS A 6 -14.11 14.79 20.44
C LYS A 6 -13.20 14.35 21.60
N ASN A 7 -13.54 13.22 22.23
CA ASN A 7 -12.87 12.70 23.43
C ASN A 7 -11.79 11.65 23.17
N LEU A 8 -11.34 11.47 21.91
CA LEU A 8 -10.23 10.57 21.63
C LEU A 8 -8.93 11.07 22.29
N PRO A 9 -8.17 10.19 22.94
CA PRO A 9 -6.90 10.55 23.54
C PRO A 9 -5.88 10.96 22.46
N GLN A 10 -4.96 11.84 22.82
CA GLN A 10 -3.82 12.17 21.96
C GLN A 10 -2.80 11.02 21.99
N PRO A 11 -2.25 10.60 20.85
CA PRO A 11 -1.17 9.64 20.85
C PRO A 11 0.09 10.22 21.52
N GLN A 12 0.70 9.45 22.42
CA GLN A 12 1.96 9.85 23.03
C GLN A 12 3.11 9.49 22.09
N LEU A 13 3.75 10.50 21.52
CA LEU A 13 4.80 10.34 20.52
C LEU A 13 6.16 10.74 21.10
N LYS A 14 7.20 10.01 20.69
CA LYS A 14 8.58 10.45 20.89
C LYS A 14 8.92 11.54 19.87
N PRO A 15 9.83 12.49 20.16
CA PRO A 15 10.18 13.59 19.25
C PRO A 15 10.58 13.11 17.83
N ASN A 16 11.37 12.05 17.74
CA ASN A 16 11.73 11.48 16.42
C ASN A 16 10.53 10.91 15.66
N THR A 17 9.56 10.34 16.36
CA THR A 17 8.33 9.83 15.74
C THR A 17 7.51 10.97 15.14
N GLU A 18 7.37 12.08 15.86
CA GLU A 18 6.67 13.26 15.34
C GLU A 18 7.31 13.79 14.06
N VAL A 19 8.63 13.91 14.04
CA VAL A 19 9.38 14.37 12.85
C VAL A 19 9.16 13.43 11.66
N VAL A 20 9.17 12.12 11.89
CA VAL A 20 8.94 11.12 10.83
C VAL A 20 7.49 11.20 10.30
N LEU A 21 6.50 11.30 11.20
CA LEU A 21 5.11 11.44 10.81
C LEU A 21 4.89 12.71 9.98
N GLN A 22 5.39 13.85 10.41
CA GLN A 22 5.28 15.13 9.69
C GLN A 22 5.92 15.09 8.30
N LYS A 23 7.08 14.44 8.18
CA LYS A 23 7.80 14.39 6.89
C LYS A 23 7.18 13.43 5.90
N ARG A 24 6.64 12.29 6.34
CA ARG A 24 6.33 11.15 5.46
C ARG A 24 4.87 10.69 5.48
N TYR A 25 4.11 10.91 6.54
CA TYR A 25 2.81 10.26 6.74
C TYR A 25 1.64 11.23 6.83
N LEU A 26 1.82 12.39 7.48
CA LEU A 26 0.74 13.33 7.62
C LEU A 26 0.36 13.98 6.29
N ARG A 27 -0.95 14.08 6.03
CA ARG A 27 -1.47 14.65 4.80
C ARG A 27 -1.09 16.12 4.67
N LYS A 28 -0.80 16.49 3.41
CA LYS A 28 -0.51 17.87 3.01
C LYS A 28 -1.45 18.29 1.88
N ASP A 29 -1.74 19.55 1.82
CA ASP A 29 -2.49 20.14 0.70
C ASP A 29 -1.58 20.29 -0.55
N LEU A 30 -2.17 20.75 -1.65
CA LEU A 30 -1.44 20.99 -2.90
C LEU A 30 -0.32 22.03 -2.79
N ALA A 31 -0.38 22.90 -1.77
CA ALA A 31 0.67 23.87 -1.46
C ALA A 31 1.76 23.32 -0.53
N GLY A 32 1.68 22.03 -0.17
CA GLY A 32 2.62 21.35 0.72
C GLY A 32 2.42 21.66 2.22
N ARG A 33 1.35 22.34 2.59
CA ARG A 33 1.04 22.64 3.99
C ARG A 33 0.39 21.45 4.67
N GLN A 34 0.82 21.13 5.87
CA GLN A 34 0.26 20.04 6.66
C GLN A 34 -1.21 20.35 7.03
N VAL A 35 -2.11 19.42 6.68
CA VAL A 35 -3.56 19.52 6.96
C VAL A 35 -4.06 18.44 7.91
N GLU A 36 -3.18 17.63 8.44
CA GLU A 36 -3.47 16.52 9.33
C GLU A 36 -2.49 16.53 10.51
N ASN A 37 -2.96 16.20 11.69
CA ASN A 37 -2.11 15.94 12.86
C ASN A 37 -2.06 14.42 13.16
N PRO A 38 -1.20 13.94 14.08
CA PRO A 38 -1.08 12.51 14.37
C PRO A 38 -2.38 11.84 14.83
N ARG A 39 -3.22 12.54 15.60
CA ARG A 39 -4.53 12.03 16.03
C ARG A 39 -5.46 11.83 14.83
N ASP A 40 -5.48 12.79 13.91
CA ASP A 40 -6.29 12.73 12.70
C ASP A 40 -5.84 11.58 11.80
N LEU A 41 -4.52 11.36 11.65
CA LEU A 41 -3.94 10.26 10.90
C LEU A 41 -4.43 8.91 11.44
N PHE A 42 -4.23 8.65 12.73
CA PHE A 42 -4.63 7.36 13.33
C PHE A 42 -6.14 7.16 13.27
N TRP A 43 -6.93 8.23 13.47
CA TRP A 43 -8.37 8.14 13.32
C TRP A 43 -8.81 7.86 11.88
N ARG A 44 -8.24 8.56 10.90
CA ARG A 44 -8.52 8.33 9.48
C ARG A 44 -8.28 6.87 9.09
N VAL A 45 -7.15 6.32 9.49
CA VAL A 45 -6.81 4.91 9.23
C VAL A 45 -7.82 3.98 9.91
N ALA A 46 -8.05 4.15 11.19
CA ALA A 46 -8.98 3.33 11.97
C ALA A 46 -10.40 3.37 11.39
N ALA A 47 -10.92 4.55 11.12
CA ALA A 47 -12.26 4.75 10.57
C ALA A 47 -12.40 4.18 9.15
N SER A 48 -11.36 4.31 8.32
CA SER A 48 -11.38 3.78 6.97
C SER A 48 -11.42 2.25 6.94
N ILE A 49 -10.65 1.60 7.80
CA ILE A 49 -10.63 0.13 7.89
C ILE A 49 -11.92 -0.39 8.53
N ALA A 50 -12.40 0.25 9.60
CA ALA A 50 -13.65 -0.15 10.25
C ALA A 50 -14.87 -0.05 9.33
N ALA A 51 -14.91 0.94 8.44
CA ALA A 51 -16.00 1.10 7.48
C ALA A 51 -16.13 -0.07 6.49
N GLU A 52 -15.08 -0.85 6.28
CA GLU A 52 -15.14 -2.04 5.41
C GLU A 52 -16.02 -3.16 6.00
N GLU A 53 -16.21 -3.21 7.32
CA GLU A 53 -17.07 -4.20 7.97
C GLU A 53 -18.54 -4.13 7.50
N ALA A 54 -19.01 -2.95 7.12
CA ALA A 54 -20.37 -2.78 6.58
C ALA A 54 -20.61 -3.63 5.33
N LYS A 55 -19.57 -3.99 4.59
CA LYS A 55 -19.68 -4.82 3.37
C LYS A 55 -19.91 -6.31 3.66
N TYR A 56 -19.64 -6.76 4.89
CA TYR A 56 -19.74 -8.17 5.26
C TYR A 56 -21.09 -8.56 5.89
N GLY A 57 -22.03 -7.62 6.06
CA GLY A 57 -23.47 -7.85 6.27
C GLY A 57 -23.89 -8.52 7.58
N GLN A 58 -22.99 -9.07 8.37
CA GLN A 58 -23.27 -9.79 9.63
C GLN A 58 -22.33 -9.37 10.77
N SER A 59 -21.68 -8.23 10.66
CA SER A 59 -20.80 -7.76 11.73
C SER A 59 -21.64 -7.43 12.98
N SER A 60 -21.37 -8.12 14.07
CA SER A 60 -21.91 -7.80 15.40
C SER A 60 -21.29 -6.51 15.97
N TYR A 61 -20.28 -5.97 15.31
CA TYR A 61 -19.56 -4.77 15.71
C TYR A 61 -20.17 -3.53 15.07
N LYS A 62 -20.39 -2.50 15.90
CA LYS A 62 -20.71 -1.17 15.39
C LYS A 62 -19.41 -0.55 14.83
N GLU A 63 -19.48 0.02 13.65
CA GLU A 63 -18.32 0.61 12.97
C GLU A 63 -17.55 1.62 13.83
N ASP A 64 -18.26 2.44 14.61
CA ASP A 64 -17.67 3.42 15.49
C ASP A 64 -16.91 2.80 16.67
N ALA A 65 -17.41 1.70 17.23
CA ALA A 65 -16.73 0.94 18.28
C ALA A 65 -15.45 0.29 17.73
N LEU A 66 -15.55 -0.36 16.57
CA LEU A 66 -14.42 -0.99 15.91
C LEU A 66 -13.34 0.04 15.52
N ALA A 67 -13.76 1.20 15.03
CA ALA A 67 -12.82 2.30 14.73
C ALA A 67 -12.08 2.79 15.98
N ARG A 68 -12.74 2.85 17.14
CA ARG A 68 -12.09 3.16 18.42
C ARG A 68 -11.09 2.10 18.83
N ASP A 69 -11.45 0.84 18.71
CA ASP A 69 -10.56 -0.29 19.03
C ASP A 69 -9.30 -0.26 18.15
N PHE A 70 -9.44 -0.01 16.86
CA PHE A 70 -8.30 0.13 15.94
C PHE A 70 -7.44 1.36 16.27
N TYR A 71 -8.07 2.48 16.61
CA TYR A 71 -7.37 3.67 17.06
C TYR A 71 -6.54 3.38 18.32
N ASP A 72 -7.14 2.74 19.31
CA ASP A 72 -6.49 2.40 20.57
C ASP A 72 -5.34 1.41 20.39
N LEU A 73 -5.49 0.42 19.51
CA LEU A 73 -4.42 -0.50 19.14
C LEU A 73 -3.19 0.23 18.59
N MET A 74 -3.40 1.19 17.70
CA MET A 74 -2.31 1.95 17.07
C MET A 74 -1.67 2.94 18.05
N THR A 75 -2.47 3.68 18.80
CA THR A 75 -1.97 4.74 19.70
C THR A 75 -1.40 4.22 21.00
N SER A 76 -1.76 3.00 21.42
CA SER A 76 -1.13 2.28 22.51
C SER A 76 0.10 1.46 22.10
N TRP A 77 0.51 1.54 20.84
CA TRP A 77 1.67 0.81 20.26
C TRP A 77 1.57 -0.72 20.33
N LYS A 78 0.36 -1.27 20.41
CA LYS A 78 0.12 -2.72 20.39
C LYS A 78 0.13 -3.28 18.97
N PHE A 79 -0.25 -2.47 17.99
CA PHE A 79 -0.26 -2.80 16.58
C PHE A 79 -0.02 -1.55 15.73
N LEU A 80 0.75 -1.68 14.66
CA LEU A 80 0.92 -0.64 13.67
C LEU A 80 0.83 -1.26 12.28
N PRO A 81 -0.07 -0.79 11.39
CA PRO A 81 -0.14 -1.30 10.04
C PRO A 81 1.09 -0.87 9.22
N ASN A 82 1.23 -1.44 8.03
CA ASN A 82 2.30 -1.06 7.11
C ASN A 82 2.21 0.43 6.68
N SER A 83 3.33 0.96 6.20
CA SER A 83 3.41 2.36 5.77
C SER A 83 2.38 2.76 4.72
N PRO A 84 2.10 2.00 3.65
CA PRO A 84 1.03 2.34 2.71
C PRO A 84 -0.34 2.49 3.35
N THR A 85 -0.70 1.65 4.31
CA THR A 85 -1.96 1.78 5.04
C THR A 85 -2.01 3.09 5.83
N LEU A 86 -0.94 3.44 6.56
CA LEU A 86 -0.86 4.72 7.28
C LEU A 86 -0.94 5.93 6.34
N MET A 87 -0.36 5.83 5.15
CA MET A 87 -0.34 6.92 4.18
C MET A 87 -1.67 7.06 3.42
N ASN A 88 -2.27 5.94 3.00
CA ASN A 88 -3.28 5.92 1.95
C ASN A 88 -4.68 5.49 2.41
N ALA A 89 -4.85 4.87 3.59
CA ALA A 89 -6.18 4.51 4.06
C ALA A 89 -7.05 5.76 4.20
N GLY A 90 -8.25 5.72 3.61
CA GLY A 90 -9.17 6.84 3.60
C GLY A 90 -8.75 8.02 2.70
N THR A 91 -7.88 7.78 1.73
CA THR A 91 -7.54 8.74 0.66
C THR A 91 -7.99 8.20 -0.71
N ASP A 92 -8.00 9.07 -1.73
CA ASP A 92 -8.40 8.70 -3.09
C ASP A 92 -7.50 7.64 -3.72
N LEU A 93 -6.21 7.58 -3.34
CA LEU A 93 -5.29 6.56 -3.81
C LEU A 93 -5.67 5.17 -3.29
N GLY A 94 -6.05 5.04 -2.02
CA GLY A 94 -6.58 3.82 -1.41
C GLY A 94 -5.68 2.59 -1.47
N GLN A 95 -4.41 2.71 -1.82
CA GLN A 95 -3.48 1.59 -1.90
C GLN A 95 -2.93 1.25 -0.52
N LEU A 96 -3.27 0.09 0.00
CA LEU A 96 -2.89 -0.35 1.35
C LEU A 96 -1.77 -1.38 1.37
N SER A 97 -1.42 -1.97 0.21
CA SER A 97 -0.37 -2.99 0.10
C SER A 97 0.99 -2.36 -0.16
N ALA A 98 2.02 -2.91 0.49
CA ALA A 98 3.41 -2.48 0.31
C ALA A 98 4.11 -3.20 -0.84
N CYS A 99 3.77 -4.48 -1.07
CA CYS A 99 4.49 -5.38 -1.95
C CYS A 99 3.54 -6.14 -2.87
N PHE A 100 3.96 -6.29 -4.13
CA PHE A 100 3.20 -6.96 -5.18
C PHE A 100 4.09 -7.95 -5.89
N VAL A 101 3.57 -9.15 -6.16
CA VAL A 101 4.24 -10.14 -7.00
C VAL A 101 3.59 -10.12 -8.37
N LEU A 102 4.37 -9.84 -9.41
CA LEU A 102 3.92 -9.80 -10.79
C LEU A 102 4.35 -11.06 -11.51
N PRO A 103 3.42 -11.80 -12.14
CA PRO A 103 3.78 -12.90 -13.02
C PRO A 103 4.45 -12.36 -14.29
N VAL A 104 5.45 -13.09 -14.79
CA VAL A 104 6.08 -12.78 -16.08
C VAL A 104 5.89 -14.00 -16.97
N GLY A 105 5.13 -13.85 -18.06
CA GLY A 105 4.89 -14.89 -19.04
C GLY A 105 5.99 -14.93 -20.11
N ASP A 106 5.98 -15.98 -20.93
CA ASP A 106 7.04 -16.27 -21.89
C ASP A 106 6.77 -15.66 -23.28
N SER A 107 6.31 -14.41 -23.30
CA SER A 107 6.14 -13.60 -24.51
C SER A 107 6.69 -12.19 -24.29
N ILE A 108 7.08 -11.51 -25.38
CA ILE A 108 7.53 -10.11 -25.31
C ILE A 108 6.44 -9.21 -24.74
N GLU A 109 5.19 -9.44 -25.14
CA GLU A 109 4.05 -8.67 -24.66
C GLU A 109 3.90 -8.78 -23.13
N GLU A 110 3.87 -10.01 -22.59
CA GLU A 110 3.74 -10.25 -21.15
C GLU A 110 4.93 -9.71 -20.34
N ILE A 111 6.15 -9.78 -20.90
CA ILE A 111 7.35 -9.21 -20.27
C ILE A 111 7.22 -7.71 -20.16
N PHE A 112 6.84 -7.00 -21.22
CA PHE A 112 6.69 -5.54 -21.20
C PHE A 112 5.46 -5.09 -20.42
N ASP A 113 4.38 -5.87 -20.39
CA ASP A 113 3.27 -5.61 -19.48
C ASP A 113 3.68 -5.71 -18.01
N ALA A 114 4.51 -6.67 -17.64
CA ALA A 114 5.06 -6.75 -16.28
C ALA A 114 5.89 -5.50 -15.91
N VAL A 115 6.71 -4.98 -16.84
CA VAL A 115 7.46 -3.72 -16.67
C VAL A 115 6.51 -2.54 -16.50
N LYS A 116 5.49 -2.43 -17.33
CA LYS A 116 4.47 -1.37 -17.25
C LYS A 116 3.75 -1.39 -15.90
N TYR A 117 3.29 -2.56 -15.45
CA TYR A 117 2.61 -2.69 -14.16
C TYR A 117 3.55 -2.39 -12.99
N ALA A 118 4.83 -2.79 -13.08
CA ALA A 118 5.83 -2.42 -12.08
C ALA A 118 5.97 -0.89 -11.97
N ALA A 119 6.07 -0.19 -13.09
CA ALA A 119 6.16 1.27 -13.11
C ALA A 119 4.91 1.93 -12.48
N MET A 120 3.72 1.41 -12.74
CA MET A 120 2.47 1.91 -12.14
C MET A 120 2.44 1.70 -10.62
N ILE A 121 2.87 0.53 -10.15
CA ILE A 121 2.95 0.22 -8.72
C ILE A 121 4.00 1.10 -8.04
N HIS A 122 5.19 1.26 -8.63
CA HIS A 122 6.25 2.12 -8.08
C HIS A 122 5.82 3.59 -8.00
N LYS A 123 5.04 4.09 -8.98
CA LYS A 123 4.45 5.43 -8.93
C LYS A 123 3.59 5.65 -7.69
N SER A 124 2.89 4.62 -7.21
CA SER A 124 2.06 4.67 -6.00
C SER A 124 2.82 4.33 -4.71
N GLY A 125 4.13 4.12 -4.78
CA GLY A 125 4.99 3.82 -3.63
C GLY A 125 5.06 2.35 -3.24
N GLY A 126 4.47 1.43 -4.04
CA GLY A 126 4.58 -0.01 -3.82
C GLY A 126 5.91 -0.58 -4.31
N GLY A 127 6.33 -1.71 -3.75
CA GLY A 127 7.43 -2.53 -4.23
C GLY A 127 6.95 -3.68 -5.10
N THR A 128 7.77 -4.16 -6.03
CA THR A 128 7.44 -5.28 -6.90
C THR A 128 8.46 -6.40 -6.82
N GLY A 129 7.98 -7.65 -6.87
CA GLY A 129 8.76 -8.84 -7.06
C GLY A 129 8.31 -9.58 -8.32
N PHE A 130 9.21 -10.33 -8.92
CA PHE A 130 8.95 -11.08 -10.16
C PHE A 130 9.36 -12.52 -10.01
N SER A 131 8.61 -13.42 -10.64
CA SER A 131 9.03 -14.80 -10.85
C SER A 131 9.33 -15.02 -12.32
N PHE A 132 10.56 -15.38 -12.61
CA PHE A 132 11.05 -15.65 -13.97
C PHE A 132 10.99 -17.15 -14.36
N SER A 133 10.42 -17.99 -13.50
CA SER A 133 10.39 -19.45 -13.70
C SER A 133 9.62 -19.90 -14.93
N ARG A 134 8.73 -19.06 -15.48
CA ARG A 134 7.96 -19.34 -16.68
C ARG A 134 8.68 -18.95 -17.97
N LEU A 135 9.73 -18.13 -17.89
CA LEU A 135 10.49 -17.73 -19.07
C LEU A 135 11.39 -18.87 -19.54
N ARG A 136 11.45 -19.05 -20.86
CA ARG A 136 12.37 -20.01 -21.48
C ARG A 136 13.83 -19.61 -21.18
N PRO A 137 14.72 -20.58 -20.99
CA PRO A 137 16.13 -20.32 -20.75
C PRO A 137 16.81 -19.72 -22.00
N LYS A 138 17.99 -19.14 -21.79
CA LYS A 138 18.85 -18.69 -22.88
C LYS A 138 19.12 -19.85 -23.88
N ASP A 139 19.26 -19.51 -25.15
CA ASP A 139 19.51 -20.44 -26.26
C ASP A 139 18.36 -21.40 -26.62
N SER A 140 17.19 -21.24 -26.00
CA SER A 140 15.98 -21.95 -26.45
C SER A 140 15.52 -21.43 -27.82
N ARG A 141 15.03 -22.32 -28.69
CA ARG A 141 14.50 -21.92 -29.98
C ARG A 141 13.18 -21.16 -29.86
N VAL A 142 13.06 -20.08 -30.61
CA VAL A 142 11.84 -19.26 -30.70
C VAL A 142 11.10 -19.66 -31.97
N GLY A 143 9.98 -20.40 -31.82
CA GLY A 143 9.22 -20.95 -32.93
C GLY A 143 8.65 -19.90 -33.91
N SER A 144 8.27 -18.71 -33.40
CA SER A 144 7.69 -17.65 -34.23
C SER A 144 8.69 -16.91 -35.11
N THR A 145 9.96 -16.88 -34.75
CA THR A 145 11.01 -16.11 -35.48
C THR A 145 12.12 -16.98 -36.03
N GLY A 146 12.18 -18.27 -35.65
CA GLY A 146 13.30 -19.17 -35.98
C GLY A 146 14.62 -18.82 -35.28
N GLY A 147 14.63 -17.80 -34.43
CA GLY A 147 15.78 -17.35 -33.64
C GLY A 147 16.00 -18.13 -32.36
N VAL A 148 16.90 -17.60 -31.51
CA VAL A 148 17.18 -18.14 -30.17
C VAL A 148 16.87 -17.12 -29.11
N ALA A 149 16.39 -17.58 -27.96
CA ALA A 149 16.06 -16.71 -26.82
C ALA A 149 17.31 -16.19 -26.12
N SER A 150 17.30 -14.93 -25.71
CA SER A 150 18.39 -14.30 -24.95
C SER A 150 18.38 -14.70 -23.47
N GLY A 151 17.25 -15.25 -22.98
CA GLY A 151 17.02 -15.64 -21.60
C GLY A 151 16.59 -14.47 -20.69
N PRO A 152 16.12 -14.76 -19.45
CA PRO A 152 15.52 -13.76 -18.56
C PRO A 152 16.48 -12.63 -18.16
N VAL A 153 17.78 -12.90 -18.02
CA VAL A 153 18.78 -11.92 -17.58
C VAL A 153 18.90 -10.72 -18.54
N SER A 154 18.64 -10.94 -19.83
CA SER A 154 18.70 -9.87 -20.84
C SER A 154 17.60 -8.80 -20.66
N PHE A 155 16.49 -9.14 -20.00
CA PHE A 155 15.39 -8.22 -19.71
C PHE A 155 15.56 -7.48 -18.37
N LEU A 156 16.58 -7.83 -17.59
CA LEU A 156 16.86 -7.20 -16.28
C LEU A 156 17.91 -6.09 -16.36
N ARG A 157 18.47 -5.85 -17.55
CA ARG A 157 19.48 -4.82 -17.85
C ARG A 157 18.87 -3.65 -18.60
#